data_51855cc6695a74b294c110f088ea022c
#
_entry.id   51855cc6695a74b294c110f088ea022c
#
_cell.length_a   1.000
_cell.length_b   1.000
_cell.length_c   1.000
_cell.angle_alpha   90.00
_cell.angle_beta   90.00
_cell.angle_gamma   90.00
#
_symmetry.space_group_name_H-M   'P 1'
#
loop_
_entity.id
_entity.type
_entity.pdbx_description
1 polymer ?
#
loop_
_entity_poly.entity_id
_entity_poly.type
_entity_poly.pdbx_seq_one_letter_code
_entity_poly.pdbx_strand_id
1 'polypeptide(L)'
;MKIGVSGASGHLGRAIISELLLRPGGYEVVAITRTPETVSGPAQGRFGDYNRPESLAQAYVGIDRLLIIPSHDGEPGKRSVQNVAAIDAAVKAGVKHICFMSASGVRQEEEPALSASYWRGEQHLIATAPAWTILRMNLYAEAFVQQAQAALDQGVLAGLAENRVAFVARGDVAAAAAGILIGDGHAGAIYNATGPERLSGAERAALIAEITDRPLAFRVITQEQLHTGLTKAGLPVAGVNAVMSIQASLAAGAFDIVTGDVERLSGRQPKPLRDVLAGALNSPSV
;
A
#
# COMPACT_ATOMS: atom_id res chain seq x y z
N MET A 1 4.51 -20.77 15.84
CA MET A 1 3.53 -19.79 15.34
C MET A 1 3.60 -19.77 13.82
N LYS A 2 2.43 -19.74 13.13
CA LYS A 2 2.38 -19.60 11.67
C LYS A 2 1.87 -18.22 11.29
N ILE A 3 2.63 -17.53 10.45
CA ILE A 3 2.30 -16.20 9.93
C ILE A 3 1.94 -16.31 8.46
N GLY A 4 0.71 -15.91 8.11
CA GLY A 4 0.23 -15.89 6.73
C GLY A 4 0.33 -14.49 6.11
N VAL A 5 0.71 -14.42 4.84
CA VAL A 5 0.65 -13.21 4.02
C VAL A 5 -0.23 -13.50 2.81
N SER A 6 -1.43 -12.93 2.78
CA SER A 6 -2.38 -13.04 1.66
C SER A 6 -2.18 -11.88 0.69
N GLY A 7 -2.05 -12.18 -0.61
CA GLY A 7 -1.53 -11.25 -1.62
C GLY A 7 -0.01 -11.33 -1.78
N ALA A 8 0.57 -12.50 -1.48
CA ALA A 8 2.00 -12.74 -1.39
C ALA A 8 2.79 -12.50 -2.67
N SER A 9 2.20 -12.68 -3.86
CA SER A 9 2.87 -12.48 -5.16
C SER A 9 3.00 -11.01 -5.57
N GLY A 10 2.30 -10.09 -4.90
CA GLY A 10 2.42 -8.66 -5.13
C GLY A 10 3.76 -8.08 -4.64
N HIS A 11 4.12 -6.89 -5.11
CA HIS A 11 5.36 -6.22 -4.69
C HIS A 11 5.48 -6.06 -3.17
N LEU A 12 4.40 -5.62 -2.51
CA LEU A 12 4.39 -5.48 -1.06
C LEU A 12 4.44 -6.84 -0.37
N GLY A 13 3.64 -7.82 -0.84
CA GLY A 13 3.61 -9.15 -0.25
C GLY A 13 4.98 -9.84 -0.25
N ARG A 14 5.70 -9.77 -1.38
CA ARG A 14 7.08 -10.28 -1.48
C ARG A 14 8.03 -9.57 -0.52
N ALA A 15 7.94 -8.23 -0.44
CA ALA A 15 8.77 -7.46 0.47
C ALA A 15 8.53 -7.83 1.95
N ILE A 16 7.27 -8.04 2.35
CA ILE A 16 6.91 -8.46 3.72
C ILE A 16 7.43 -9.87 4.02
N ILE A 17 7.28 -10.80 3.08
CA ILE A 17 7.84 -12.15 3.24
C ILE A 17 9.35 -12.09 3.42
N SER A 18 10.06 -11.31 2.60
CA SER A 18 11.50 -11.12 2.76
C SER A 18 11.86 -10.54 4.12
N GLU A 19 11.15 -9.52 4.60
CA GLU A 19 11.36 -8.94 5.94
C GLU A 19 11.13 -9.96 7.06
N LEU A 20 10.09 -10.79 6.95
CA LEU A 20 9.82 -11.85 7.92
C LEU A 20 10.94 -12.89 7.92
N LEU A 21 11.41 -13.33 6.76
CA LEU A 21 12.47 -14.34 6.65
C LEU A 21 13.84 -13.85 7.12
N LEU A 22 14.09 -12.55 7.09
CA LEU A 22 15.33 -11.93 7.58
C LEU A 22 15.35 -11.76 9.11
N ARG A 23 14.21 -11.80 9.76
CA ARG A 23 14.11 -11.58 11.21
C ARG A 23 14.21 -12.91 11.98
N PRO A 24 14.98 -12.96 13.06
CA PRO A 24 15.03 -14.15 13.91
C PRO A 24 13.66 -14.39 14.57
N GLY A 25 13.25 -15.68 14.64
CA GLY A 25 12.02 -16.05 15.34
C GLY A 25 11.62 -17.50 15.08
N GLY A 26 10.93 -18.11 16.04
CA GLY A 26 10.39 -19.48 15.94
C GLY A 26 9.03 -19.50 15.23
N TYR A 27 8.91 -18.96 14.03
CA TYR A 27 7.68 -18.92 13.24
C TYR A 27 7.88 -19.46 11.82
N GLU A 28 6.81 -19.99 11.25
CA GLU A 28 6.74 -20.41 9.85
C GLU A 28 6.03 -19.33 9.04
N VAL A 29 6.53 -19.03 7.84
CA VAL A 29 5.92 -18.07 6.91
C VAL A 29 5.12 -18.81 5.84
N VAL A 30 3.86 -18.43 5.67
CA VAL A 30 2.95 -18.97 4.65
C VAL A 30 2.61 -17.88 3.66
N ALA A 31 2.99 -18.09 2.40
CA ALA A 31 2.71 -17.20 1.29
C ALA A 31 1.42 -17.63 0.58
N ILE A 32 0.34 -16.86 0.72
CA ILE A 32 -0.95 -17.15 0.08
C ILE A 32 -1.04 -16.38 -1.24
N THR A 33 -1.11 -17.10 -2.34
CA THR A 33 -1.05 -16.57 -3.70
C THR A 33 -1.81 -17.43 -4.69
N ARG A 34 -2.12 -16.90 -5.87
CA ARG A 34 -2.70 -17.64 -7.00
C ARG A 34 -1.67 -18.59 -7.68
N THR A 35 -0.40 -18.37 -7.44
CA THR A 35 0.73 -19.10 -8.04
C THR A 35 1.67 -19.63 -6.96
N PRO A 36 1.23 -20.57 -6.08
CA PRO A 36 2.03 -21.05 -4.96
C PRO A 36 3.32 -21.74 -5.39
N GLU A 37 3.37 -22.29 -6.59
CA GLU A 37 4.55 -22.93 -7.20
C GLU A 37 5.69 -21.93 -7.49
N THR A 38 5.40 -20.64 -7.55
CA THR A 38 6.42 -19.60 -7.75
C THR A 38 7.05 -19.10 -6.45
N VAL A 39 6.54 -19.55 -5.31
CA VAL A 39 7.09 -19.19 -4.00
C VAL A 39 8.42 -19.89 -3.81
N SER A 40 9.48 -19.11 -3.63
CA SER A 40 10.84 -19.61 -3.42
C SER A 40 11.31 -19.42 -1.98
N GLY A 41 12.34 -20.18 -1.59
CA GLY A 41 12.94 -20.09 -0.26
C GLY A 41 12.12 -20.83 0.82
N PRO A 42 12.28 -20.48 2.11
CA PRO A 42 11.71 -21.22 3.23
C PRO A 42 10.22 -20.95 3.48
N ALA A 43 9.59 -20.01 2.77
CA ALA A 43 8.16 -19.76 2.89
C ALA A 43 7.33 -20.86 2.24
N GLN A 44 6.26 -21.31 2.92
CA GLN A 44 5.33 -22.28 2.37
C GLN A 44 4.33 -21.61 1.44
N GLY A 45 4.30 -21.96 0.15
CA GLY A 45 3.27 -21.51 -0.78
C GLY A 45 1.93 -22.23 -0.54
N ARG A 46 0.82 -21.47 -0.50
CA ARG A 46 -0.54 -22.00 -0.50
C ARG A 46 -1.39 -21.28 -1.55
N PHE A 47 -2.25 -22.05 -2.23
CA PHE A 47 -3.17 -21.46 -3.18
C PHE A 47 -4.29 -20.68 -2.48
N GLY A 48 -4.49 -19.43 -2.85
CA GLY A 48 -5.58 -18.59 -2.43
C GLY A 48 -5.85 -17.48 -3.46
N ASP A 49 -7.12 -17.36 -3.83
CA ASP A 49 -7.60 -16.38 -4.82
C ASP A 49 -8.79 -15.60 -4.26
N TYR A 50 -8.70 -14.29 -4.22
CA TYR A 50 -9.79 -13.41 -3.74
C TYR A 50 -11.05 -13.50 -4.60
N ASN A 51 -10.94 -13.95 -5.85
CA ASN A 51 -12.10 -14.24 -6.72
C ASN A 51 -12.73 -15.62 -6.45
N ARG A 52 -12.09 -16.42 -5.59
CA ARG A 52 -12.51 -17.77 -5.22
C ARG A 52 -12.45 -17.93 -3.71
N PRO A 53 -13.42 -17.34 -2.96
CA PRO A 53 -13.39 -17.26 -1.49
C PRO A 53 -13.24 -18.63 -0.80
N GLU A 54 -13.76 -19.68 -1.42
CA GLU A 54 -13.62 -21.07 -0.94
C GLU A 54 -12.16 -21.53 -0.83
N SER A 55 -11.29 -21.01 -1.70
CA SER A 55 -9.84 -21.31 -1.67
C SER A 55 -9.15 -20.65 -0.46
N LEU A 56 -9.63 -19.51 -0.01
CA LEU A 56 -9.06 -18.78 1.12
C LEU A 56 -9.32 -19.52 2.45
N ALA A 57 -10.50 -20.10 2.61
CA ALA A 57 -10.84 -20.85 3.81
C ALA A 57 -9.84 -21.98 4.07
N GLN A 58 -9.42 -22.70 3.01
CA GLN A 58 -8.43 -23.76 3.12
C GLN A 58 -7.00 -23.22 3.27
N ALA A 59 -6.67 -22.13 2.55
CA ALA A 59 -5.35 -21.52 2.60
C ALA A 59 -5.01 -20.99 4.01
N TYR A 60 -6.01 -20.55 4.78
CA TYR A 60 -5.84 -19.95 6.09
C TYR A 60 -5.84 -20.94 7.26
N VAL A 61 -6.12 -22.21 7.02
CA VAL A 61 -6.12 -23.24 8.09
C VAL A 61 -4.77 -23.29 8.80
N GLY A 62 -4.81 -23.22 10.15
CA GLY A 62 -3.66 -23.32 11.03
C GLY A 62 -2.73 -22.10 11.02
N ILE A 63 -3.16 -20.97 10.47
CA ILE A 63 -2.46 -19.70 10.58
C ILE A 63 -2.84 -19.03 11.90
N ASP A 64 -1.84 -18.61 12.67
CA ASP A 64 -2.04 -17.89 13.92
C ASP A 64 -2.26 -16.39 13.68
N ARG A 65 -1.42 -15.76 12.81
CA ARG A 65 -1.48 -14.35 12.46
C ARG A 65 -1.49 -14.19 10.94
N LEU A 66 -2.43 -13.43 10.42
CA LEU A 66 -2.63 -13.25 8.98
C LEU A 66 -2.59 -11.78 8.60
N LEU A 67 -1.77 -11.45 7.62
CA LEU A 67 -1.88 -10.19 6.91
C LEU A 67 -2.73 -10.36 5.64
N ILE A 68 -3.75 -9.53 5.49
CA ILE A 68 -4.55 -9.43 4.26
C ILE A 68 -4.13 -8.15 3.53
N ILE A 69 -3.59 -8.31 2.32
CA ILE A 69 -3.28 -7.22 1.40
C ILE A 69 -4.37 -7.19 0.34
N PRO A 70 -5.19 -6.12 0.26
CA PRO A 70 -6.24 -5.99 -0.74
C PRO A 70 -5.74 -6.14 -2.17
N SER A 71 -6.61 -6.62 -3.06
CA SER A 71 -6.32 -6.74 -4.49
C SER A 71 -6.20 -5.36 -5.17
N HIS A 72 -5.65 -5.34 -6.38
CA HIS A 72 -5.65 -4.18 -7.28
C HIS A 72 -6.84 -4.20 -8.25
N ASP A 73 -7.92 -4.93 -7.92
CA ASP A 73 -9.08 -5.02 -8.79
C ASP A 73 -9.71 -3.62 -8.97
N GLY A 74 -9.84 -3.19 -10.21
CA GLY A 74 -10.37 -1.87 -10.56
C GLY A 74 -11.88 -1.87 -10.86
N GLU A 75 -12.54 -3.04 -10.77
CA GLU A 75 -13.99 -3.13 -10.95
C GLU A 75 -14.70 -2.54 -9.70
N PRO A 76 -15.63 -1.59 -9.88
CA PRO A 76 -16.35 -0.99 -8.76
C PRO A 76 -17.01 -2.01 -7.84
N GLY A 77 -16.82 -1.87 -6.54
CA GLY A 77 -17.38 -2.75 -5.52
C GLY A 77 -16.68 -4.10 -5.34
N LYS A 78 -15.95 -4.59 -6.34
CA LYS A 78 -15.34 -5.92 -6.30
C LYS A 78 -14.30 -6.06 -5.19
N ARG A 79 -13.42 -5.08 -5.04
CA ARG A 79 -12.44 -5.07 -3.93
C ARG A 79 -13.11 -5.10 -2.56
N SER A 80 -14.23 -4.39 -2.39
CA SER A 80 -15.03 -4.43 -1.15
C SER A 80 -15.51 -5.84 -0.84
N VAL A 81 -16.06 -6.53 -1.83
CA VAL A 81 -16.53 -7.92 -1.68
C VAL A 81 -15.36 -8.86 -1.37
N GLN A 82 -14.24 -8.72 -2.07
CA GLN A 82 -13.04 -9.52 -1.84
C GLN A 82 -12.45 -9.32 -0.44
N ASN A 83 -12.40 -8.08 0.07
CA ASN A 83 -11.91 -7.78 1.41
C ASN A 83 -12.78 -8.44 2.48
N VAL A 84 -14.10 -8.28 2.39
CA VAL A 84 -15.07 -8.91 3.31
C VAL A 84 -14.92 -10.43 3.29
N ALA A 85 -14.91 -11.04 2.11
CA ALA A 85 -14.79 -12.48 1.98
C ALA A 85 -13.46 -13.04 2.52
N ALA A 86 -12.35 -12.30 2.34
CA ALA A 86 -11.05 -12.68 2.90
C ALA A 86 -11.03 -12.62 4.43
N ILE A 87 -11.65 -11.60 5.02
CA ILE A 87 -11.77 -11.45 6.47
C ILE A 87 -12.66 -12.57 7.04
N ASP A 88 -13.81 -12.83 6.44
CA ASP A 88 -14.72 -13.91 6.85
C ASP A 88 -14.04 -15.28 6.79
N ALA A 89 -13.29 -15.54 5.73
CA ALA A 89 -12.52 -16.77 5.58
C ALA A 89 -11.46 -16.93 6.68
N ALA A 90 -10.79 -15.83 7.06
CA ALA A 90 -9.80 -15.83 8.13
C ALA A 90 -10.44 -16.09 9.51
N VAL A 91 -11.55 -15.43 9.81
CA VAL A 91 -12.31 -15.64 11.05
C VAL A 91 -12.79 -17.09 11.13
N LYS A 92 -13.39 -17.60 10.05
CA LYS A 92 -13.88 -18.99 9.97
C LYS A 92 -12.75 -20.03 10.10
N ALA A 93 -11.55 -19.75 9.60
CA ALA A 93 -10.39 -20.61 9.74
C ALA A 93 -9.76 -20.58 11.15
N GLY A 94 -10.26 -19.74 12.05
CA GLY A 94 -9.76 -19.60 13.42
C GLY A 94 -8.45 -18.84 13.55
N VAL A 95 -8.15 -17.94 12.60
CA VAL A 95 -6.99 -17.03 12.70
C VAL A 95 -7.14 -16.16 13.94
N LYS A 96 -6.13 -16.17 14.80
CA LYS A 96 -6.18 -15.50 16.11
C LYS A 96 -6.02 -13.98 16.01
N HIS A 97 -5.23 -13.50 15.04
CA HIS A 97 -4.97 -12.09 14.83
C HIS A 97 -4.91 -11.76 13.33
N ILE A 98 -5.77 -10.87 12.88
CA ILE A 98 -5.87 -10.46 11.48
C ILE A 98 -5.33 -9.04 11.35
N CYS A 99 -4.27 -8.86 10.58
CA CYS A 99 -3.75 -7.57 10.16
C CYS A 99 -4.29 -7.23 8.77
N PHE A 100 -4.84 -6.03 8.59
CA PHE A 100 -5.38 -5.56 7.33
C PHE A 100 -4.58 -4.39 6.79
N MET A 101 -4.09 -4.50 5.56
CA MET A 101 -3.44 -3.40 4.86
C MET A 101 -4.50 -2.44 4.33
N SER A 102 -4.45 -1.21 4.80
CA SER A 102 -5.35 -0.13 4.40
C SER A 102 -4.57 1.07 3.86
N ALA A 103 -5.22 2.20 3.63
CA ALA A 103 -4.62 3.42 3.12
C ALA A 103 -4.85 4.61 4.06
N SER A 104 -3.90 5.54 4.10
CA SER A 104 -4.08 6.82 4.81
C SER A 104 -5.26 7.60 4.22
N GLY A 105 -5.95 8.37 5.06
CA GLY A 105 -7.09 9.17 4.65
C GLY A 105 -8.36 8.38 4.35
N VAL A 106 -8.42 7.09 4.68
CA VAL A 106 -9.62 6.26 4.53
C VAL A 106 -10.76 6.83 5.35
N ARG A 107 -11.91 7.00 4.71
CA ARG A 107 -13.17 7.51 5.27
C ARG A 107 -14.36 6.83 4.60
N GLN A 108 -15.53 7.01 5.19
CA GLN A 108 -16.76 6.53 4.58
C GLN A 108 -17.03 7.29 3.26
N GLU A 109 -17.03 6.55 2.19
CA GLU A 109 -17.37 7.03 0.84
C GLU A 109 -18.15 5.93 0.11
N GLU A 110 -18.83 6.31 -0.96
CA GLU A 110 -19.52 5.36 -1.84
C GLU A 110 -18.61 4.89 -2.96
N GLU A 111 -18.86 3.68 -3.46
CA GLU A 111 -18.20 3.17 -4.66
C GLU A 111 -18.52 4.09 -5.87
N PRO A 112 -17.60 4.35 -6.78
CA PRO A 112 -16.31 3.67 -6.95
C PRO A 112 -15.11 4.33 -6.26
N ALA A 113 -15.30 5.17 -5.25
CA ALA A 113 -14.18 5.81 -4.56
C ALA A 113 -13.23 4.77 -3.97
N LEU A 114 -11.91 5.01 -4.12
CA LEU A 114 -10.88 4.09 -3.62
C LEU A 114 -11.00 3.87 -2.11
N SER A 115 -11.36 4.92 -1.37
CA SER A 115 -11.56 4.90 0.08
C SER A 115 -12.68 3.95 0.51
N ALA A 116 -13.75 3.82 -0.28
CA ALA A 116 -14.92 2.99 0.02
C ALA A 116 -14.55 1.53 0.32
N SER A 117 -13.70 0.93 -0.54
CA SER A 117 -13.31 -0.46 -0.38
C SER A 117 -12.43 -0.72 0.85
N TYR A 118 -11.55 0.22 1.18
CA TYR A 118 -10.74 0.15 2.40
C TYR A 118 -11.59 0.36 3.65
N TRP A 119 -12.44 1.39 3.65
CA TRP A 119 -13.35 1.67 4.77
C TRP A 119 -14.23 0.46 5.09
N ARG A 120 -14.87 -0.12 4.09
CA ARG A 120 -15.72 -1.30 4.27
C ARG A 120 -14.94 -2.48 4.84
N GLY A 121 -13.71 -2.71 4.37
CA GLY A 121 -12.82 -3.75 4.91
C GLY A 121 -12.44 -3.49 6.36
N GLU A 122 -12.06 -2.25 6.72
CA GLU A 122 -11.73 -1.87 8.10
C GLU A 122 -12.92 -2.07 9.05
N GLN A 123 -14.12 -1.58 8.67
CA GLN A 123 -15.32 -1.72 9.52
C GLN A 123 -15.71 -3.18 9.70
N HIS A 124 -15.63 -3.99 8.65
CA HIS A 124 -15.93 -5.41 8.73
C HIS A 124 -14.93 -6.16 9.61
N LEU A 125 -13.65 -5.86 9.49
CA LEU A 125 -12.59 -6.43 10.33
C LEU A 125 -12.81 -6.12 11.81
N ILE A 126 -13.06 -4.84 12.13
CA ILE A 126 -13.31 -4.38 13.51
C ILE A 126 -14.51 -5.10 14.13
N ALA A 127 -15.56 -5.33 13.34
CA ALA A 127 -16.79 -5.94 13.80
C ALA A 127 -16.70 -7.46 13.99
N THR A 128 -15.80 -8.15 13.27
CA THR A 128 -15.85 -9.62 13.17
C THR A 128 -14.61 -10.34 13.68
N ALA A 129 -13.42 -9.71 13.60
CA ALA A 129 -12.19 -10.40 13.95
C ALA A 129 -11.98 -10.51 15.48
N PRO A 130 -11.46 -11.64 16.00
CA PRO A 130 -11.22 -11.83 17.43
C PRO A 130 -10.12 -10.90 17.97
N ALA A 131 -9.10 -10.64 17.17
CA ALA A 131 -8.10 -9.60 17.37
C ALA A 131 -7.69 -9.05 16.00
N TRP A 132 -7.53 -7.74 15.88
CA TRP A 132 -7.24 -7.09 14.62
C TRP A 132 -6.20 -5.97 14.76
N THR A 133 -5.51 -5.68 13.66
CA THR A 133 -4.68 -4.49 13.50
C THR A 133 -4.89 -3.94 12.10
N ILE A 134 -4.95 -2.62 11.96
CA ILE A 134 -5.01 -1.94 10.67
C ILE A 134 -3.70 -1.18 10.47
N LEU A 135 -3.03 -1.45 9.34
CA LEU A 135 -1.87 -0.68 8.91
C LEU A 135 -2.26 0.15 7.68
N ARG A 136 -2.45 1.45 7.87
CA ARG A 136 -2.75 2.41 6.80
C ARG A 136 -1.43 2.89 6.19
N MET A 137 -1.20 2.58 4.92
CA MET A 137 -0.04 3.07 4.18
C MET A 137 -0.32 4.44 3.57
N ASN A 138 0.67 5.31 3.58
CA ASN A 138 0.68 6.53 2.78
C ASN A 138 1.07 6.20 1.32
N LEU A 139 1.10 7.19 0.43
CA LEU A 139 1.48 6.96 -0.96
C LEU A 139 2.92 6.47 -1.06
N TYR A 140 3.13 5.47 -1.94
CA TYR A 140 4.45 4.90 -2.14
C TYR A 140 5.40 5.87 -2.85
N ALA A 141 6.60 6.02 -2.30
CA ALA A 141 7.68 6.76 -2.92
C ALA A 141 8.04 6.20 -4.30
N GLU A 142 8.00 4.88 -4.47
CA GLU A 142 8.27 4.20 -5.76
C GLU A 142 7.19 4.51 -6.83
N ALA A 143 5.94 4.74 -6.43
CA ALA A 143 4.92 5.21 -7.37
C ALA A 143 5.15 6.65 -7.79
N PHE A 144 5.66 7.48 -6.88
CA PHE A 144 6.02 8.86 -7.20
C PHE A 144 7.24 8.96 -8.13
N VAL A 145 8.17 8.00 -8.10
CA VAL A 145 9.30 7.92 -9.08
C VAL A 145 8.77 7.93 -10.51
N GLN A 146 7.74 7.13 -10.81
CA GLN A 146 7.15 7.08 -12.16
C GLN A 146 6.52 8.43 -12.55
N GLN A 147 5.85 9.09 -11.60
CA GLN A 147 5.29 10.42 -11.82
C GLN A 147 6.41 11.46 -12.05
N ALA A 148 7.52 11.37 -11.31
CA ALA A 148 8.67 12.26 -11.45
C ALA A 148 9.32 12.12 -12.84
N GLN A 149 9.49 10.89 -13.33
CA GLN A 149 10.00 10.64 -14.68
C GLN A 149 9.12 11.26 -15.76
N ALA A 150 7.80 11.04 -15.68
CA ALA A 150 6.84 11.65 -16.61
C ALA A 150 6.84 13.18 -16.53
N ALA A 151 7.00 13.75 -15.32
CA ALA A 151 7.09 15.19 -15.12
C ALA A 151 8.37 15.79 -15.73
N LEU A 152 9.49 15.10 -15.67
CA LEU A 152 10.74 15.51 -16.30
C LEU A 152 10.64 15.54 -17.83
N ASP A 153 9.90 14.62 -18.43
CA ASP A 153 9.64 14.58 -19.87
C ASP A 153 8.72 15.72 -20.33
N GLN A 154 7.79 16.13 -19.45
CA GLN A 154 6.83 17.20 -19.72
C GLN A 154 7.31 18.59 -19.29
N GLY A 155 8.41 18.68 -18.51
CA GLY A 155 8.92 19.92 -17.93
C GLY A 155 8.05 20.50 -16.80
N VAL A 156 7.07 19.75 -16.30
CA VAL A 156 6.14 20.22 -15.25
C VAL A 156 5.63 19.05 -14.39
N LEU A 157 5.65 19.23 -13.08
CA LEU A 157 4.92 18.38 -12.14
C LEU A 157 3.54 19.00 -11.90
N ALA A 158 2.48 18.25 -12.17
CA ALA A 158 1.11 18.77 -12.07
C ALA A 158 0.31 18.07 -10.93
N GLY A 159 -0.64 18.81 -10.36
CA GLY A 159 -1.60 18.31 -9.38
C GLY A 159 -2.87 19.17 -9.34
N LEU A 160 -3.93 18.67 -8.68
CA LEU A 160 -5.21 19.39 -8.57
C LEU A 160 -5.19 20.51 -7.51
N ALA A 161 -4.24 20.48 -6.60
CA ALA A 161 -4.03 21.50 -5.58
C ALA A 161 -2.58 21.48 -5.10
N GLU A 162 -2.14 22.56 -4.48
CA GLU A 162 -0.92 22.53 -3.65
C GLU A 162 -1.24 21.70 -2.39
N ASN A 163 -0.65 20.54 -2.30
CA ASN A 163 -0.90 19.57 -1.21
C ASN A 163 0.42 19.05 -0.63
N ARG A 164 0.38 18.61 0.62
CA ARG A 164 1.51 17.96 1.27
C ARG A 164 1.30 16.46 1.36
N VAL A 165 2.38 15.71 1.17
CA VAL A 165 2.37 14.24 1.19
C VAL A 165 3.60 13.72 1.92
N ALA A 166 3.40 12.76 2.82
CA ALA A 166 4.47 12.00 3.45
C ALA A 166 4.67 10.66 2.74
N PHE A 167 5.33 10.67 1.59
CA PHE A 167 5.60 9.45 0.81
C PHE A 167 6.39 8.44 1.62
N VAL A 168 5.96 7.18 1.60
CA VAL A 168 6.60 6.08 2.32
C VAL A 168 7.23 5.09 1.35
N ALA A 169 8.44 4.61 1.63
CA ALA A 169 9.04 3.54 0.85
C ALA A 169 8.32 2.22 1.11
N ARG A 170 8.10 1.42 0.06
CA ARG A 170 7.44 0.10 0.17
C ARG A 170 8.16 -0.83 1.15
N GLY A 171 9.49 -0.75 1.19
CA GLY A 171 10.30 -1.51 2.14
C GLY A 171 10.02 -1.14 3.60
N ASP A 172 9.72 0.13 3.88
CA ASP A 172 9.40 0.58 5.23
C ASP A 172 8.01 0.12 5.68
N VAL A 173 7.03 0.15 4.76
CA VAL A 173 5.70 -0.46 5.01
C VAL A 173 5.84 -1.96 5.26
N ALA A 174 6.69 -2.65 4.49
CA ALA A 174 6.94 -4.08 4.67
C ALA A 174 7.58 -4.37 6.03
N ALA A 175 8.55 -3.58 6.44
CA ALA A 175 9.21 -3.73 7.74
C ALA A 175 8.27 -3.46 8.91
N ALA A 176 7.40 -2.44 8.80
CA ALA A 176 6.38 -2.15 9.80
C ALA A 176 5.34 -3.28 9.89
N ALA A 177 4.87 -3.80 8.77
CA ALA A 177 3.95 -4.94 8.72
C ALA A 177 4.57 -6.20 9.34
N ALA A 178 5.83 -6.50 9.04
CA ALA A 178 6.55 -7.60 9.66
C ALA A 178 6.67 -7.42 11.19
N GLY A 179 6.94 -6.19 11.66
CA GLY A 179 6.97 -5.87 13.09
C GLY A 179 5.65 -6.17 13.79
N ILE A 180 4.51 -5.79 13.20
CA ILE A 180 3.17 -6.11 13.72
C ILE A 180 2.96 -7.63 13.79
N LEU A 181 3.36 -8.35 12.74
CA LEU A 181 3.10 -9.79 12.63
C LEU A 181 3.93 -10.64 13.61
N ILE A 182 5.13 -10.18 14.00
CA ILE A 182 5.98 -10.90 14.96
C ILE A 182 5.85 -10.37 16.39
N GLY A 183 5.49 -9.10 16.56
CA GLY A 183 5.36 -8.43 17.86
C GLY A 183 4.04 -8.74 18.57
N ASP A 184 3.95 -8.31 19.81
CA ASP A 184 2.75 -8.40 20.65
C ASP A 184 2.21 -6.99 20.98
N GLY A 185 0.98 -6.91 21.48
CA GLY A 185 0.38 -5.63 21.92
C GLY A 185 -0.23 -4.79 20.79
N HIS A 186 -0.42 -5.35 19.60
CA HIS A 186 -0.97 -4.63 18.44
C HIS A 186 -2.48 -4.80 18.23
N ALA A 187 -3.14 -5.64 19.04
CA ALA A 187 -4.58 -5.88 18.92
C ALA A 187 -5.39 -4.59 19.20
N GLY A 188 -6.34 -4.29 18.30
CA GLY A 188 -7.18 -3.09 18.39
C GLY A 188 -6.48 -1.80 17.93
N ALA A 189 -5.29 -1.87 17.35
CA ALA A 189 -4.52 -0.70 16.96
C ALA A 189 -4.69 -0.36 15.47
N ILE A 190 -4.66 0.95 15.18
CA ILE A 190 -4.57 1.50 13.83
C ILE A 190 -3.25 2.27 13.75
N TYR A 191 -2.38 1.90 12.82
CA TYR A 191 -1.10 2.53 12.55
C TYR A 191 -1.10 3.20 11.18
N ASN A 192 -0.29 4.26 11.03
CA ASN A 192 -0.09 4.94 9.75
C ASN A 192 1.38 4.84 9.34
N ALA A 193 1.66 4.02 8.32
CA ALA A 193 3.00 3.94 7.74
C ALA A 193 3.22 5.15 6.82
N THR A 194 4.06 6.09 7.28
CA THR A 194 4.39 7.32 6.58
C THR A 194 5.90 7.46 6.41
N GLY A 195 6.32 8.25 5.42
CA GLY A 195 7.69 8.74 5.37
C GLY A 195 7.97 9.75 6.48
N PRO A 196 9.22 10.20 6.60
CA PRO A 196 9.66 11.04 7.72
C PRO A 196 9.23 12.51 7.59
N GLU A 197 8.81 12.94 6.40
CA GLU A 197 8.56 14.35 6.08
C GLU A 197 7.37 14.53 5.14
N ARG A 198 6.73 15.69 5.22
CA ARG A 198 5.65 16.12 4.33
C ARG A 198 6.17 17.13 3.33
N LEU A 199 6.11 16.79 2.05
CA LEU A 199 6.57 17.67 0.98
C LEU A 199 5.38 18.20 0.17
N SER A 200 5.33 19.52 -0.04
CA SER A 200 4.39 20.20 -0.92
C SER A 200 4.65 19.90 -2.39
N GLY A 201 3.77 20.28 -3.29
CA GLY A 201 3.96 20.14 -4.73
C GLY A 201 5.21 20.87 -5.22
N ALA A 202 5.41 22.11 -4.75
CA ALA A 202 6.58 22.91 -5.08
C ALA A 202 7.88 22.32 -4.52
N GLU A 203 7.88 21.85 -3.27
CA GLU A 203 9.04 21.19 -2.64
C GLU A 203 9.41 19.89 -3.35
N ARG A 204 8.43 19.09 -3.82
CA ARG A 204 8.67 17.89 -4.63
C ARG A 204 9.28 18.21 -5.98
N ALA A 205 8.78 19.25 -6.66
CA ALA A 205 9.35 19.69 -7.94
C ALA A 205 10.79 20.19 -7.77
N ALA A 206 11.06 21.01 -6.73
CA ALA A 206 12.41 21.46 -6.41
C ALA A 206 13.36 20.29 -6.09
N LEU A 207 12.89 19.29 -5.32
CA LEU A 207 13.66 18.10 -4.99
C LEU A 207 14.05 17.28 -6.24
N ILE A 208 13.12 17.10 -7.19
CA ILE A 208 13.39 16.41 -8.45
C ILE A 208 14.40 17.23 -9.28
N ALA A 209 14.22 18.55 -9.37
CA ALA A 209 15.12 19.42 -10.11
C ALA A 209 16.56 19.38 -9.56
N GLU A 210 16.72 19.40 -8.24
CA GLU A 210 18.02 19.26 -7.56
C GLU A 210 18.69 17.92 -7.85
N ILE A 211 17.96 16.81 -7.78
CA ILE A 211 18.52 15.47 -8.00
C ILE A 211 18.95 15.27 -9.45
N THR A 212 18.22 15.86 -10.42
CA THR A 212 18.41 15.58 -11.85
C THR A 212 19.15 16.67 -12.59
N ASP A 213 19.46 17.79 -11.94
CA ASP A 213 19.99 19.02 -12.56
C ASP A 213 19.14 19.49 -13.77
N ARG A 214 17.81 19.28 -13.69
CA ARG A 214 16.85 19.68 -14.72
C ARG A 214 15.78 20.58 -14.10
N PRO A 215 15.49 21.76 -14.68
CA PRO A 215 14.50 22.66 -14.13
C PRO A 215 13.10 22.02 -14.17
N LEU A 216 12.39 22.06 -13.05
CA LEU A 216 11.04 21.53 -12.93
C LEU A 216 10.22 22.43 -12.00
N ALA A 217 8.99 22.77 -12.40
CA ALA A 217 8.07 23.55 -11.60
C ALA A 217 6.81 22.74 -11.29
N PHE A 218 6.19 23.04 -10.14
CA PHE A 218 4.85 22.50 -9.84
C PHE A 218 3.77 23.42 -10.41
N ARG A 219 2.72 22.85 -10.97
CA ARG A 219 1.56 23.58 -11.49
C ARG A 219 0.25 22.95 -11.04
N VAL A 220 -0.63 23.80 -10.51
CA VAL A 220 -2.03 23.40 -10.27
C VAL A 220 -2.79 23.40 -11.60
N ILE A 221 -3.50 22.30 -11.87
CA ILE A 221 -4.32 22.12 -13.08
C ILE A 221 -5.75 21.75 -12.70
N THR A 222 -6.69 21.91 -13.62
CA THR A 222 -8.09 21.53 -13.41
C THR A 222 -8.29 20.02 -13.53
N GLN A 223 -9.39 19.51 -12.98
CA GLN A 223 -9.79 18.11 -13.15
C GLN A 223 -9.95 17.73 -14.63
N GLU A 224 -10.51 18.62 -15.43
CA GLU A 224 -10.67 18.42 -16.88
C GLU A 224 -9.32 18.30 -17.60
N GLN A 225 -8.36 19.19 -17.26
CA GLN A 225 -7.01 19.12 -17.82
C GLN A 225 -6.30 17.82 -17.44
N LEU A 226 -6.42 17.39 -16.19
CA LEU A 226 -5.86 16.12 -15.73
C LEU A 226 -6.47 14.94 -16.48
N HIS A 227 -7.81 14.85 -16.50
CA HIS A 227 -8.54 13.79 -17.19
C HIS A 227 -8.15 13.69 -18.68
N THR A 228 -8.13 14.84 -19.36
CA THR A 228 -7.75 14.92 -20.78
C THR A 228 -6.30 14.47 -20.99
N GLY A 229 -5.37 14.88 -20.12
CA GLY A 229 -3.97 14.48 -20.17
C GLY A 229 -3.79 12.96 -20.02
N LEU A 230 -4.44 12.36 -19.02
CA LEU A 230 -4.38 10.91 -18.77
C LEU A 230 -4.96 10.10 -19.92
N THR A 231 -6.09 10.55 -20.50
CA THR A 231 -6.72 9.90 -21.65
C THR A 231 -5.83 9.99 -22.89
N LYS A 232 -5.22 11.16 -23.17
CA LYS A 232 -4.27 11.34 -24.28
C LYS A 232 -3.00 10.50 -24.10
N ALA A 233 -2.56 10.26 -22.86
CA ALA A 233 -1.45 9.37 -22.54
C ALA A 233 -1.80 7.87 -22.73
N GLY A 234 -3.04 7.54 -23.13
CA GLY A 234 -3.46 6.16 -23.44
C GLY A 234 -3.79 5.32 -22.22
N LEU A 235 -4.02 5.91 -21.05
CA LEU A 235 -4.44 5.14 -19.90
C LEU A 235 -5.85 4.55 -20.13
N PRO A 236 -6.07 3.27 -19.75
CA PRO A 236 -7.41 2.70 -19.79
C PRO A 236 -8.34 3.43 -18.80
N VAL A 237 -9.65 3.42 -19.06
CA VAL A 237 -10.65 4.14 -18.25
C VAL A 237 -10.52 3.86 -16.74
N ALA A 238 -10.32 2.61 -16.36
CA ALA A 238 -10.12 2.23 -14.95
C ALA A 238 -8.87 2.89 -14.34
N GLY A 239 -7.79 3.01 -15.11
CA GLY A 239 -6.56 3.70 -14.71
C GLY A 239 -6.78 5.21 -14.55
N VAL A 240 -7.48 5.84 -15.48
CA VAL A 240 -7.86 7.27 -15.40
C VAL A 240 -8.66 7.51 -14.11
N ASN A 241 -9.70 6.72 -13.86
CA ASN A 241 -10.54 6.85 -12.66
C ASN A 241 -9.74 6.68 -11.38
N ALA A 242 -8.82 5.71 -11.32
CA ALA A 242 -7.97 5.49 -10.16
C ALA A 242 -7.05 6.69 -9.89
N VAL A 243 -6.39 7.24 -10.92
CA VAL A 243 -5.54 8.43 -10.78
C VAL A 243 -6.38 9.65 -10.36
N MET A 244 -7.54 9.87 -10.96
CA MET A 244 -8.45 10.96 -10.60
C MET A 244 -8.88 10.87 -9.13
N SER A 245 -9.23 9.68 -8.64
CA SER A 245 -9.61 9.45 -7.24
C SER A 245 -8.45 9.74 -6.27
N ILE A 246 -7.24 9.30 -6.60
CA ILE A 246 -6.03 9.59 -5.81
C ILE A 246 -5.75 11.09 -5.77
N GLN A 247 -5.81 11.77 -6.91
CA GLN A 247 -5.56 13.21 -7.01
C GLN A 247 -6.62 14.04 -6.28
N ALA A 248 -7.88 13.62 -6.29
CA ALA A 248 -8.94 14.22 -5.48
C ALA A 248 -8.67 14.05 -3.98
N SER A 249 -8.25 12.87 -3.55
CA SER A 249 -7.87 12.58 -2.17
C SER A 249 -6.64 13.39 -1.73
N LEU A 250 -5.65 13.56 -2.63
CA LEU A 250 -4.50 14.44 -2.43
C LEU A 250 -4.94 15.89 -2.22
N ALA A 251 -5.80 16.41 -3.08
CA ALA A 251 -6.32 17.76 -2.97
C ALA A 251 -7.12 18.00 -1.68
N ALA A 252 -7.76 16.96 -1.17
CA ALA A 252 -8.47 16.97 0.11
C ALA A 252 -7.55 16.78 1.35
N GLY A 253 -6.22 16.68 1.18
CA GLY A 253 -5.26 16.54 2.28
C GLY A 253 -5.22 15.16 2.94
N ALA A 254 -5.76 14.13 2.30
CA ALA A 254 -5.86 12.77 2.86
C ALA A 254 -4.50 12.15 3.25
N PHE A 255 -3.41 12.62 2.65
CA PHE A 255 -2.05 12.10 2.81
C PHE A 255 -1.10 13.05 3.57
N ASP A 256 -1.66 14.14 4.12
CA ASP A 256 -0.91 15.15 4.90
C ASP A 256 -0.77 14.72 6.38
N ILE A 257 -0.15 13.58 6.60
CA ILE A 257 0.09 13.00 7.92
C ILE A 257 1.49 12.43 8.02
N VAL A 258 2.18 12.68 9.13
CA VAL A 258 3.44 12.03 9.54
C VAL A 258 3.26 11.42 10.92
N THR A 259 3.72 10.18 11.07
CA THR A 259 3.74 9.47 12.35
C THR A 259 5.09 8.82 12.59
N GLY A 260 5.36 8.43 13.84
CA GLY A 260 6.51 7.59 14.20
C GLY A 260 6.25 6.09 14.08
N ASP A 261 5.16 5.67 13.44
CA ASP A 261 4.74 4.26 13.46
C ASP A 261 5.71 3.35 12.71
N VAL A 262 6.28 3.80 11.58
CA VAL A 262 7.28 3.01 10.85
C VAL A 262 8.48 2.70 11.74
N GLU A 263 9.07 3.71 12.37
CA GLU A 263 10.21 3.52 13.26
C GLU A 263 9.85 2.61 14.45
N ARG A 264 8.74 2.88 15.11
CA ARG A 264 8.27 2.10 16.27
C ARG A 264 8.06 0.63 15.96
N LEU A 265 7.50 0.30 14.79
CA LEU A 265 7.15 -1.07 14.38
C LEU A 265 8.32 -1.81 13.73
N SER A 266 9.15 -1.09 12.97
CA SER A 266 10.26 -1.70 12.23
C SER A 266 11.58 -1.71 12.99
N GLY A 267 11.76 -0.80 13.94
CA GLY A 267 13.02 -0.54 14.65
C GLY A 267 14.01 0.30 13.82
N ARG A 268 13.59 0.87 12.67
CA ARG A 268 14.45 1.70 11.81
C ARG A 268 13.70 2.95 11.33
N GLN A 269 14.44 4.03 11.10
CA GLN A 269 13.92 5.27 10.52
C GLN A 269 13.34 5.02 9.12
N PRO A 270 12.19 5.61 8.76
CA PRO A 270 11.65 5.55 7.42
C PRO A 270 12.58 6.28 6.44
N LYS A 271 12.71 5.72 5.24
CA LYS A 271 13.56 6.28 4.19
C LYS A 271 12.98 7.60 3.66
N PRO A 272 13.78 8.69 3.60
CA PRO A 272 13.35 9.95 2.98
C PRO A 272 13.01 9.78 1.49
N LEU A 273 12.06 10.58 0.99
CA LEU A 273 11.69 10.58 -0.43
C LEU A 273 12.91 10.89 -1.33
N ARG A 274 13.79 11.78 -0.90
CA ARG A 274 15.06 12.11 -1.57
C ARG A 274 15.87 10.86 -1.93
N ASP A 275 16.05 9.94 -0.98
CA ASP A 275 16.90 8.77 -1.17
C ASP A 275 16.28 7.78 -2.16
N VAL A 276 14.94 7.67 -2.17
CA VAL A 276 14.22 6.82 -3.13
C VAL A 276 14.34 7.40 -4.55
N LEU A 277 14.12 8.71 -4.69
CA LEU A 277 14.23 9.41 -5.98
C LEU A 277 15.67 9.37 -6.51
N ALA A 278 16.66 9.69 -5.68
CA ALA A 278 18.07 9.68 -6.09
C ALA A 278 18.52 8.28 -6.56
N GLY A 279 18.11 7.23 -5.84
CA GLY A 279 18.41 5.85 -6.23
C GLY A 279 17.77 5.43 -7.55
N ALA A 280 16.60 5.99 -7.89
CA ALA A 280 15.85 5.60 -9.08
C ALA A 280 16.15 6.49 -10.30
N LEU A 281 16.32 7.82 -10.12
CA LEU A 281 16.50 8.76 -11.21
C LEU A 281 17.95 8.88 -11.70
N ASN A 282 18.94 8.55 -10.84
CA ASN A 282 20.35 8.54 -11.20
C ASN A 282 20.85 7.17 -11.68
N SER A 283 20.03 6.12 -11.60
CA SER A 283 20.41 4.83 -12.18
C SER A 283 20.25 4.90 -13.70
N PRO A 284 21.25 4.51 -14.50
CA PRO A 284 21.09 4.43 -15.95
C PRO A 284 19.92 3.47 -16.25
N SER A 285 19.05 3.90 -17.16
CA SER A 285 17.97 3.05 -17.68
C SER A 285 18.60 1.80 -18.30
N VAL A 286 18.33 0.63 -17.70
CA VAL A 286 18.75 -0.69 -18.21
C VAL A 286 17.82 -1.11 -19.34
#